data_6653c672e855cad153bb78e30df61375
#
_entry.id   6653c672e855cad153bb78e30df61375
#
_cell.length_a   1.000
_cell.length_b   1.000
_cell.length_c   1.000
_cell.angle_alpha   90.00
_cell.angle_beta   90.00
_cell.angle_gamma   90.00
#
_symmetry.space_group_name_H-M   'P 1'
#
loop_
_entity.id
_entity.type
_entity.pdbx_description
1 polymer ?
#
loop_
_entity_poly.entity_id
_entity_poly.type
_entity_poly.pdbx_seq_one_letter_code
_entity_poly.pdbx_strand_id
1 'polypeptide(L)'
;MPTASAIAPHRRPLLPSFTSRARRVARGRVRGAGPSCYGQPGNDPGKKRPSIQSMGSADRLEVMRAKPLFTIGLFADAQYADKDDHERPSEPGRVKRFRASADRLAAALADFRSKSESMACVVNLGDLIDGYNDDDVAALVPTRTGPVPAHLAEKSRADLRVMRSVIRRGVGAATPVYHCVGNHDCNLPREEVCEFLGNPRSAAYFGVKLPRGWRLLVLDTTEVNPRYETPGSEAQALGEAYVKSAKSEPGGSERVKPWGGGLGPTQTRWLENELELATERNEKVIVASHCALSRTAARPGMSAWDADAISALLEARECVKVCVAGHDHPGGYGRTLVPDREGTHRTFGRVHYVTLEAMLEAPEGGTSYAVMEVFDHEVVVKGVGACTSRRLRTSKRGVFTGVASFGERMGDVVDEINSNNAGGPAGGDDSPGGSTGGDGELIAWINRNRGKMGPDVEIV
;
A
#
# COMPACT_ATOMS: atom_id res chain seq x y z
N MET A 1 -22.44 61.31 8.90
CA MET A 1 -21.81 60.82 10.15
C MET A 1 -22.84 60.13 10.99
N PRO A 2 -22.68 58.86 11.29
CA PRO A 2 -22.95 58.34 12.63
C PRO A 2 -21.77 57.53 13.17
N THR A 3 -21.60 57.64 14.41
CA THR A 3 -20.78 57.23 15.50
C THR A 3 -20.39 55.77 15.54
N ALA A 4 -19.09 55.51 15.78
CA ALA A 4 -18.50 54.20 16.06
C ALA A 4 -18.97 53.67 17.45
N SER A 5 -19.46 52.44 17.48
CA SER A 5 -19.72 51.69 18.72
C SER A 5 -18.57 50.71 18.96
N ALA A 6 -17.95 50.86 20.13
CA ALA A 6 -16.85 50.02 20.59
C ALA A 6 -17.36 48.66 21.08
N ILE A 7 -16.79 47.55 20.57
CA ILE A 7 -17.04 46.20 21.05
C ILE A 7 -15.98 45.87 22.12
N ALA A 8 -16.45 45.52 23.31
CA ALA A 8 -15.65 45.10 24.45
C ALA A 8 -15.11 43.65 24.26
N PRO A 9 -13.95 43.27 24.82
CA PRO A 9 -13.37 41.94 24.66
C PRO A 9 -14.03 40.91 25.59
N HIS A 10 -14.44 39.77 25.01
CA HIS A 10 -14.94 38.61 25.74
C HIS A 10 -13.83 37.96 26.58
N ARG A 11 -14.08 37.83 27.88
CA ARG A 11 -13.25 37.08 28.84
C ARG A 11 -13.35 35.56 28.55
N ARG A 12 -12.22 34.87 28.48
CA ARG A 12 -12.11 33.42 28.48
C ARG A 12 -12.45 32.82 29.85
N PRO A 13 -13.18 31.71 29.95
CA PRO A 13 -13.36 31.01 31.22
C PRO A 13 -12.10 30.20 31.56
N LEU A 14 -11.69 30.27 32.84
CA LEU A 14 -10.61 29.52 33.44
C LEU A 14 -11.05 28.07 33.68
N LEU A 15 -10.22 27.11 33.26
CA LEU A 15 -10.37 25.70 33.58
C LEU A 15 -9.91 25.41 35.03
N PRO A 16 -10.58 24.51 35.77
CA PRO A 16 -10.18 24.14 37.12
C PRO A 16 -8.98 23.19 37.12
N SER A 17 -8.01 23.47 37.98
CA SER A 17 -6.85 22.62 38.26
C SER A 17 -7.25 21.39 39.07
N PHE A 18 -6.96 20.21 38.55
CA PHE A 18 -7.03 18.94 39.30
C PHE A 18 -5.73 18.69 40.03
N THR A 19 -5.77 18.77 41.36
CA THR A 19 -4.69 18.31 42.25
C THR A 19 -4.77 16.80 42.44
N SER A 20 -3.69 16.13 42.13
CA SER A 20 -3.50 14.69 42.34
C SER A 20 -3.32 14.38 43.83
N ARG A 21 -4.23 13.60 44.40
CA ARG A 21 -4.11 12.99 45.73
C ARG A 21 -3.65 11.54 45.59
N ALA A 22 -2.39 11.29 45.85
CA ALA A 22 -1.83 9.96 45.95
C ALA A 22 -2.44 9.21 47.14
N ARG A 23 -3.12 8.08 46.91
CA ARG A 23 -3.48 7.11 47.93
C ARG A 23 -2.41 5.99 47.97
N ARG A 24 -1.70 5.92 49.09
CA ARG A 24 -0.91 4.76 49.50
C ARG A 24 -1.87 3.61 49.81
N VAL A 25 -1.70 2.46 49.12
CA VAL A 25 -2.32 1.21 49.53
C VAL A 25 -1.26 0.31 50.17
N ALA A 26 -1.60 -0.16 51.36
CA ALA A 26 -0.75 -0.95 52.21
C ALA A 26 -0.49 -2.37 51.65
N ARG A 27 0.75 -2.84 51.86
CA ARG A 27 1.16 -4.23 51.58
C ARG A 27 0.54 -5.18 52.60
N GLY A 28 -0.41 -6.02 52.17
CA GLY A 28 -0.84 -7.20 52.90
C GLY A 28 -0.04 -8.44 52.47
N ARG A 29 0.70 -9.02 53.40
CA ARG A 29 1.38 -10.33 53.27
C ARG A 29 0.35 -11.44 53.42
N VAL A 30 0.16 -12.28 52.38
CA VAL A 30 -0.50 -13.56 52.51
C VAL A 30 0.54 -14.66 52.25
N ARG A 31 0.66 -15.57 53.21
CA ARG A 31 1.52 -16.75 53.15
C ARG A 31 0.78 -17.91 52.49
N GLY A 32 1.43 -18.62 51.62
CA GLY A 32 1.54 -20.05 51.54
C GLY A 32 0.42 -20.85 50.86
N ALA A 33 0.71 -21.39 49.72
CA ALA A 33 0.38 -22.78 49.34
C ALA A 33 1.37 -23.21 48.23
N GLY A 34 1.91 -24.38 48.35
CA GLY A 34 3.04 -24.93 47.59
C GLY A 34 2.71 -25.45 46.19
N PRO A 35 3.62 -26.15 45.55
CA PRO A 35 3.89 -26.04 44.12
C PRO A 35 3.08 -27.02 43.27
N SER A 36 2.55 -26.51 42.14
CA SER A 36 2.10 -27.35 41.02
C SER A 36 3.13 -27.28 39.90
N CYS A 37 3.68 -28.46 39.60
CA CYS A 37 4.67 -28.70 38.57
C CYS A 37 4.08 -28.43 37.16
N TYR A 38 4.52 -27.37 36.51
CA TYR A 38 4.49 -27.32 35.04
C TYR A 38 5.93 -27.33 34.56
N GLY A 39 6.28 -28.48 33.91
CA GLY A 39 7.59 -28.68 33.32
C GLY A 39 7.92 -27.67 32.26
N GLN A 40 9.02 -27.01 32.44
CA GLN A 40 9.72 -26.30 31.36
C GLN A 40 10.17 -27.32 30.31
N PRO A 41 10.09 -27.04 28.98
CA PRO A 41 10.68 -27.92 27.99
C PRO A 41 12.19 -27.94 28.23
N GLY A 42 12.71 -29.12 28.58
CA GLY A 42 14.10 -29.33 28.88
C GLY A 42 15.01 -28.93 27.73
N ASN A 43 15.97 -28.10 28.02
CA ASN A 43 17.16 -27.94 27.21
C ASN A 43 17.89 -29.30 27.21
N ASP A 44 17.75 -30.05 26.12
CA ASP A 44 18.53 -31.26 25.89
C ASP A 44 19.95 -30.82 25.41
N PRO A 45 21.01 -30.96 26.24
CA PRO A 45 22.34 -30.52 25.91
C PRO A 45 23.02 -31.37 24.80
N GLY A 46 22.32 -32.38 24.27
CA GLY A 46 22.83 -33.30 23.27
C GLY A 46 22.48 -32.99 21.83
N LYS A 47 21.53 -32.12 21.54
CA LYS A 47 21.21 -31.71 20.16
C LYS A 47 22.13 -30.56 19.70
N LYS A 48 23.28 -30.92 19.13
CA LYS A 48 24.08 -29.98 18.37
C LYS A 48 23.22 -29.42 17.23
N ARG A 49 23.07 -28.08 17.15
CA ARG A 49 22.48 -27.43 15.97
C ARG A 49 23.23 -27.93 14.74
N PRO A 50 22.55 -28.33 13.66
CA PRO A 50 23.22 -28.77 12.45
C PRO A 50 24.19 -27.69 11.99
N SER A 51 25.42 -28.07 11.63
CA SER A 51 26.36 -27.13 11.06
C SER A 51 25.87 -26.68 9.69
N ILE A 52 26.16 -25.44 9.28
CA ILE A 52 25.80 -24.89 7.96
C ILE A 52 26.22 -25.84 6.81
N GLN A 53 27.27 -26.64 7.02
CA GLN A 53 27.77 -27.64 6.05
C GLN A 53 26.88 -28.88 5.91
N SER A 54 26.01 -29.18 6.87
CA SER A 54 25.09 -30.34 6.84
C SER A 54 23.67 -29.99 6.35
N MET A 55 23.42 -28.72 6.01
CA MET A 55 22.13 -28.26 5.48
C MET A 55 22.07 -28.46 3.95
N GLY A 56 20.88 -28.76 3.42
CA GLY A 56 20.63 -28.79 1.98
C GLY A 56 20.90 -27.43 1.32
N SER A 57 21.11 -27.41 0.01
CA SER A 57 21.41 -26.16 -0.72
C SER A 57 20.30 -25.09 -0.54
N ALA A 58 19.03 -25.48 -0.52
CA ALA A 58 17.90 -24.60 -0.28
C ALA A 58 17.92 -24.03 1.15
N ASP A 59 18.17 -24.88 2.17
CA ASP A 59 18.25 -24.46 3.57
C ASP A 59 19.45 -23.55 3.83
N ARG A 60 20.57 -23.77 3.12
CA ARG A 60 21.75 -22.90 3.20
C ARG A 60 21.47 -21.53 2.61
N LEU A 61 20.73 -21.44 1.50
CA LEU A 61 20.33 -20.16 0.89
C LEU A 61 19.39 -19.38 1.79
N GLU A 62 18.50 -20.06 2.51
CA GLU A 62 17.57 -19.42 3.45
C GLU A 62 18.28 -18.88 4.72
N VAL A 63 19.24 -19.64 5.26
CA VAL A 63 20.06 -19.23 6.43
C VAL A 63 21.01 -18.08 6.09
N MET A 64 21.45 -17.94 4.84
CA MET A 64 22.37 -16.89 4.38
C MET A 64 21.67 -15.61 3.92
N ARG A 65 20.33 -15.58 3.83
CA ARG A 65 19.60 -14.36 3.50
C ARG A 65 19.75 -13.36 4.65
N ALA A 66 20.23 -12.17 4.32
CA ALA A 66 20.25 -11.06 5.27
C ALA A 66 18.85 -10.85 5.82
N LYS A 67 18.71 -10.68 7.15
CA LYS A 67 17.41 -10.33 7.74
C LYS A 67 17.00 -8.94 7.25
N PRO A 68 15.73 -8.71 6.92
CA PRO A 68 15.24 -7.37 6.59
C PRO A 68 15.46 -6.43 7.78
N LEU A 69 15.70 -5.17 7.51
CA LEU A 69 15.76 -4.11 8.53
C LEU A 69 14.43 -3.99 9.27
N PHE A 70 13.34 -4.13 8.54
CA PHE A 70 11.96 -4.21 9.02
C PHE A 70 11.05 -4.67 7.87
N THR A 71 9.79 -4.97 8.20
CA THR A 71 8.76 -5.35 7.23
C THR A 71 7.54 -4.45 7.33
N ILE A 72 6.76 -4.37 6.26
CA ILE A 72 5.48 -3.67 6.18
C ILE A 72 4.46 -4.64 5.58
N GLY A 73 3.31 -4.83 6.25
CA GLY A 73 2.19 -5.53 5.65
C GLY A 73 1.43 -4.61 4.69
N LEU A 74 1.10 -5.08 3.49
CA LEU A 74 0.38 -4.30 2.47
C LEU A 74 -0.87 -5.06 2.00
N PHE A 75 -1.98 -4.36 1.89
CA PHE A 75 -3.17 -4.85 1.19
C PHE A 75 -3.89 -3.68 0.52
N ALA A 76 -4.65 -3.98 -0.53
CA ALA A 76 -5.38 -2.99 -1.32
C ALA A 76 -6.76 -3.51 -1.68
N ASP A 77 -7.70 -2.59 -1.87
CA ASP A 77 -8.97 -2.83 -2.54
C ASP A 77 -9.72 -4.05 -1.98
N ALA A 78 -9.90 -4.08 -0.65
CA ALA A 78 -10.71 -5.09 0.01
C ALA A 78 -12.18 -4.92 -0.36
N GLN A 79 -12.63 -3.68 -0.55
CA GLN A 79 -13.97 -3.29 -1.01
C GLN A 79 -15.08 -4.14 -0.38
N TYR A 80 -15.01 -4.32 0.95
CA TYR A 80 -16.02 -5.08 1.66
C TYR A 80 -17.40 -4.41 1.56
N ALA A 81 -18.41 -5.20 1.29
CA ALA A 81 -19.81 -4.83 1.41
C ALA A 81 -20.65 -6.07 1.74
N ASP A 82 -21.75 -5.85 2.48
CA ASP A 82 -22.73 -6.92 2.69
C ASP A 82 -23.67 -7.00 1.47
N LYS A 83 -23.13 -7.46 0.34
CA LYS A 83 -23.87 -7.71 -0.92
C LYS A 83 -23.30 -8.93 -1.65
N ASP A 84 -24.07 -9.41 -2.62
CA ASP A 84 -23.71 -10.59 -3.41
C ASP A 84 -22.53 -10.32 -4.34
N ASP A 85 -21.81 -11.38 -4.69
CA ASP A 85 -20.70 -11.33 -5.63
C ASP A 85 -21.16 -10.82 -6.99
N HIS A 86 -20.30 -10.11 -7.69
CA HIS A 86 -20.61 -9.46 -8.93
C HIS A 86 -19.50 -9.66 -9.96
N GLU A 87 -19.88 -10.10 -11.16
CA GLU A 87 -19.00 -10.13 -12.33
C GLU A 87 -19.46 -9.09 -13.35
N ARG A 88 -18.55 -8.19 -13.75
CA ARG A 88 -18.88 -7.21 -14.78
C ARG A 88 -18.92 -7.88 -16.16
N PRO A 89 -20.00 -7.69 -16.96
CA PRO A 89 -20.05 -8.23 -18.31
C PRO A 89 -18.92 -7.77 -19.23
N SER A 90 -18.33 -6.58 -18.96
CA SER A 90 -17.19 -6.03 -19.71
C SER A 90 -15.85 -6.63 -19.32
N GLU A 91 -15.75 -7.37 -18.22
CA GLU A 91 -14.53 -7.97 -17.68
C GLU A 91 -14.79 -9.42 -17.25
N PRO A 92 -15.07 -10.33 -18.22
CA PRO A 92 -15.40 -11.74 -17.91
C PRO A 92 -14.26 -12.43 -17.14
N GLY A 93 -14.63 -13.25 -16.16
CA GLY A 93 -13.69 -13.95 -15.29
C GLY A 93 -13.25 -13.16 -14.07
N ARG A 94 -13.52 -11.85 -13.99
CA ARG A 94 -13.20 -11.00 -12.84
C ARG A 94 -14.41 -10.84 -11.92
N VAL A 95 -14.46 -11.64 -10.89
CA VAL A 95 -15.56 -11.66 -9.92
C VAL A 95 -15.18 -10.85 -8.68
N LYS A 96 -15.95 -9.82 -8.40
CA LYS A 96 -15.87 -9.04 -7.15
C LYS A 96 -16.56 -9.83 -6.03
N ARG A 97 -15.80 -10.26 -5.02
CA ARG A 97 -16.27 -11.09 -3.90
C ARG A 97 -16.31 -10.29 -2.61
N PHE A 98 -17.36 -9.51 -2.46
CA PHE A 98 -17.47 -8.47 -1.42
C PHE A 98 -17.41 -9.02 0.00
N ARG A 99 -18.25 -10.00 0.37
CA ARG A 99 -18.29 -10.57 1.72
C ARG A 99 -17.02 -11.34 2.07
N ALA A 100 -16.43 -12.02 1.08
CA ALA A 100 -15.21 -12.80 1.27
C ALA A 100 -14.00 -11.93 1.69
N SER A 101 -14.01 -10.64 1.39
CA SER A 101 -12.92 -9.72 1.71
C SER A 101 -12.65 -9.61 3.22
N ALA A 102 -13.65 -9.78 4.07
CA ALA A 102 -13.47 -9.76 5.52
C ALA A 102 -12.61 -10.94 6.00
N ASP A 103 -12.88 -12.14 5.51
CA ASP A 103 -12.12 -13.35 5.86
C ASP A 103 -10.72 -13.34 5.24
N ARG A 104 -10.59 -12.84 4.01
CA ARG A 104 -9.31 -12.64 3.32
C ARG A 104 -8.41 -11.68 4.07
N LEU A 105 -8.97 -10.56 4.53
CA LEU A 105 -8.24 -9.60 5.34
C LEU A 105 -7.86 -10.21 6.69
N ALA A 106 -8.76 -10.96 7.35
CA ALA A 106 -8.44 -11.63 8.59
C ALA A 106 -7.26 -12.60 8.44
N ALA A 107 -7.21 -13.37 7.34
CA ALA A 107 -6.09 -14.25 7.02
C ALA A 107 -4.78 -13.49 6.78
N ALA A 108 -4.82 -12.39 6.01
CA ALA A 108 -3.65 -11.54 5.79
C ALA A 108 -3.10 -10.96 7.10
N LEU A 109 -3.99 -10.45 7.97
CA LEU A 109 -3.60 -9.89 9.27
C LEU A 109 -3.03 -10.95 10.23
N ALA A 110 -3.51 -12.19 10.17
CA ALA A 110 -2.94 -13.30 10.93
C ALA A 110 -1.51 -13.63 10.47
N ASP A 111 -1.25 -13.59 9.16
CA ASP A 111 0.09 -13.74 8.61
C ASP A 111 1.01 -12.59 9.02
N PHE A 112 0.56 -11.33 8.93
CA PHE A 112 1.31 -10.17 9.40
C PHE A 112 1.65 -10.28 10.89
N ARG A 113 0.69 -10.71 11.70
CA ARG A 113 0.90 -10.93 13.14
C ARG A 113 1.94 -12.00 13.43
N SER A 114 2.02 -13.06 12.62
CA SER A 114 3.04 -14.10 12.75
C SER A 114 4.47 -13.56 12.55
N LYS A 115 4.61 -12.43 11.87
CA LYS A 115 5.86 -11.73 11.55
C LYS A 115 6.07 -10.46 12.41
N SER A 116 5.35 -10.33 13.52
CA SER A 116 5.28 -9.10 14.33
C SER A 116 6.63 -8.58 14.84
N GLU A 117 7.62 -9.44 15.04
CA GLU A 117 8.95 -9.01 15.52
C GLU A 117 9.68 -8.06 14.54
N SER A 118 9.43 -8.19 13.25
CA SER A 118 10.01 -7.31 12.21
C SER A 118 9.01 -6.33 11.62
N MET A 119 7.71 -6.46 11.94
CA MET A 119 6.62 -5.67 11.35
C MET A 119 6.60 -4.25 11.93
N ALA A 120 6.98 -3.27 11.12
CA ALA A 120 6.95 -1.87 11.51
C ALA A 120 5.53 -1.30 11.49
N CYS A 121 4.74 -1.68 10.51
CA CYS A 121 3.33 -1.28 10.35
C CYS A 121 2.61 -2.15 9.32
N VAL A 122 1.30 -1.97 9.23
CA VAL A 122 0.48 -2.44 8.12
C VAL A 122 -0.06 -1.21 7.39
N VAL A 123 -0.14 -1.25 6.06
CA VAL A 123 -0.70 -0.18 5.23
C VAL A 123 -1.85 -0.74 4.39
N ASN A 124 -3.02 -0.17 4.59
CA ASN A 124 -4.15 -0.29 3.67
C ASN A 124 -3.99 0.75 2.57
N LEU A 125 -3.95 0.31 1.32
CA LEU A 125 -3.78 1.18 0.15
C LEU A 125 -5.11 1.76 -0.38
N GLY A 126 -6.15 1.78 0.45
CA GLY A 126 -7.45 2.38 0.15
C GLY A 126 -8.50 1.37 -0.31
N ASP A 127 -9.71 1.87 -0.50
CA ASP A 127 -10.89 1.10 -0.86
C ASP A 127 -11.12 -0.07 0.11
N LEU A 128 -11.21 0.27 1.41
CA LEU A 128 -11.48 -0.72 2.44
C LEU A 128 -12.91 -1.26 2.35
N ILE A 129 -13.86 -0.39 1.98
CA ILE A 129 -15.27 -0.73 1.74
C ILE A 129 -15.63 -0.45 0.28
N ASP A 130 -16.72 -1.07 -0.21
CA ASP A 130 -17.24 -0.83 -1.56
C ASP A 130 -17.94 0.53 -1.71
N GLY A 131 -18.52 1.06 -0.64
CA GLY A 131 -19.24 2.33 -0.64
C GLY A 131 -20.48 2.34 -1.52
N TYR A 132 -20.88 1.22 -2.11
CA TYR A 132 -22.05 1.06 -3.02
C TYR A 132 -22.01 2.02 -4.21
N ASN A 133 -20.84 2.35 -4.71
CA ASN A 133 -20.68 3.28 -5.83
C ASN A 133 -21.32 2.78 -7.12
N ASP A 134 -21.34 1.46 -7.33
CA ASP A 134 -21.97 0.85 -8.50
C ASP A 134 -23.51 0.79 -8.39
N ASP A 135 -24.07 0.92 -7.17
CA ASP A 135 -25.49 0.88 -6.88
C ASP A 135 -26.14 2.28 -6.97
N ASP A 136 -25.35 3.33 -6.99
CA ASP A 136 -25.80 4.72 -7.12
C ASP A 136 -25.57 5.21 -8.56
N VAL A 137 -26.65 5.45 -9.30
CA VAL A 137 -26.57 5.98 -10.68
C VAL A 137 -25.86 7.34 -10.70
N ALA A 138 -25.97 8.14 -9.64
CA ALA A 138 -25.23 9.38 -9.47
C ALA A 138 -23.71 9.11 -9.34
N ALA A 139 -23.32 7.89 -8.98
CA ALA A 139 -21.92 7.47 -8.95
C ALA A 139 -21.26 7.48 -10.34
N LEU A 140 -22.01 7.44 -11.41
CA LEU A 140 -21.50 7.45 -12.78
C LEU A 140 -21.21 8.87 -13.32
N VAL A 141 -21.69 9.93 -12.64
CA VAL A 141 -21.42 11.31 -13.05
C VAL A 141 -20.15 11.86 -12.42
N PRO A 142 -19.37 12.68 -13.16
CA PRO A 142 -18.11 13.24 -12.67
C PRO A 142 -18.25 14.11 -11.41
N THR A 143 -19.38 14.79 -11.29
CA THR A 143 -19.68 15.70 -10.17
C THR A 143 -20.95 15.24 -9.49
N ARG A 144 -20.92 15.05 -8.16
CA ARG A 144 -22.11 14.76 -7.38
C ARG A 144 -22.91 16.05 -7.19
N THR A 145 -24.17 16.04 -7.61
CA THR A 145 -25.06 17.20 -7.52
C THR A 145 -25.83 17.25 -6.18
N GLY A 146 -25.72 16.21 -5.36
CA GLY A 146 -26.40 16.09 -4.08
C GLY A 146 -25.63 15.20 -3.10
N PRO A 147 -26.07 15.15 -1.83
CA PRO A 147 -25.47 14.30 -0.82
C PRO A 147 -25.64 12.82 -1.18
N VAL A 148 -24.76 11.98 -0.64
CA VAL A 148 -24.94 10.52 -0.70
C VAL A 148 -26.28 10.16 -0.08
N PRO A 149 -27.10 9.31 -0.71
CA PRO A 149 -28.34 8.82 -0.12
C PRO A 149 -28.10 8.25 1.28
N ALA A 150 -28.91 8.69 2.26
CA ALA A 150 -28.68 8.36 3.67
C ALA A 150 -28.60 6.85 3.93
N HIS A 151 -29.40 6.05 3.20
CA HIS A 151 -29.38 4.59 3.35
C HIS A 151 -28.08 3.96 2.85
N LEU A 152 -27.43 4.50 1.80
CA LEU A 152 -26.14 4.04 1.30
C LEU A 152 -25.00 4.45 2.25
N ALA A 153 -25.06 5.68 2.77
CA ALA A 153 -24.11 6.13 3.77
C ALA A 153 -24.17 5.26 5.04
N GLU A 154 -25.37 4.86 5.50
CA GLU A 154 -25.48 3.99 6.68
C GLU A 154 -24.98 2.56 6.41
N LYS A 155 -25.24 2.00 5.22
CA LYS A 155 -24.62 0.72 4.80
C LYS A 155 -23.11 0.83 4.81
N SER A 156 -22.54 1.88 4.22
CA SER A 156 -21.09 2.11 4.20
C SER A 156 -20.49 2.20 5.61
N ARG A 157 -21.20 2.85 6.56
CA ARG A 157 -20.80 2.90 7.97
C ARG A 157 -20.85 1.51 8.64
N ALA A 158 -21.86 0.70 8.31
CA ALA A 158 -21.95 -0.65 8.82
C ALA A 158 -20.78 -1.51 8.34
N ASP A 159 -20.45 -1.45 7.06
CA ASP A 159 -19.34 -2.17 6.46
C ASP A 159 -18.00 -1.71 7.04
N LEU A 160 -17.81 -0.41 7.22
CA LEU A 160 -16.61 0.14 7.84
C LEU A 160 -16.43 -0.35 9.28
N ARG A 161 -17.54 -0.50 10.06
CA ARG A 161 -17.51 -1.09 11.42
C ARG A 161 -17.04 -2.56 11.38
N VAL A 162 -17.52 -3.33 10.40
CA VAL A 162 -17.09 -4.74 10.21
C VAL A 162 -15.59 -4.78 9.95
N MET A 163 -15.10 -4.04 8.95
CA MET A 163 -13.69 -4.05 8.57
C MET A 163 -12.77 -3.53 9.67
N ARG A 164 -13.16 -2.46 10.37
CA ARG A 164 -12.42 -2.01 11.55
C ARG A 164 -12.33 -3.08 12.64
N SER A 165 -13.42 -3.83 12.86
CA SER A 165 -13.42 -4.93 13.83
C SER A 165 -12.46 -6.05 13.42
N VAL A 166 -12.42 -6.41 12.12
CA VAL A 166 -11.47 -7.37 11.56
C VAL A 166 -10.02 -6.89 11.80
N ILE A 167 -9.71 -5.65 11.46
CA ILE A 167 -8.38 -5.06 11.63
C ILE A 167 -7.97 -5.09 13.10
N ARG A 168 -8.80 -4.58 14.00
CA ARG A 168 -8.47 -4.52 15.45
C ARG A 168 -8.21 -5.89 16.06
N ARG A 169 -8.94 -6.93 15.63
CA ARG A 169 -8.73 -8.30 16.11
C ARG A 169 -7.50 -8.96 15.49
N GLY A 170 -7.21 -8.65 14.24
CA GLY A 170 -6.16 -9.32 13.47
C GLY A 170 -4.75 -8.85 13.79
N VAL A 171 -4.52 -7.54 13.84
CA VAL A 171 -3.16 -6.96 13.94
C VAL A 171 -2.61 -7.02 15.37
N GLY A 172 -3.47 -6.91 16.39
CA GLY A 172 -3.05 -6.73 17.78
C GLY A 172 -2.66 -5.27 18.09
N ALA A 173 -2.47 -4.95 19.37
CA ALA A 173 -2.32 -3.57 19.83
C ALA A 173 -0.95 -2.94 19.53
N ALA A 174 0.07 -3.73 19.20
CA ALA A 174 1.45 -3.27 19.06
C ALA A 174 1.81 -2.80 17.65
N THR A 175 1.11 -3.26 16.62
CA THR A 175 1.43 -2.93 15.22
C THR A 175 0.47 -1.84 14.72
N PRO A 176 0.96 -0.64 14.37
CA PRO A 176 0.12 0.40 13.82
C PRO A 176 -0.39 0.03 12.43
N VAL A 177 -1.61 0.45 12.13
CA VAL A 177 -2.21 0.34 10.79
C VAL A 177 -2.45 1.74 10.27
N TYR A 178 -1.98 2.02 9.07
CA TYR A 178 -2.17 3.28 8.36
C TYR A 178 -3.04 3.06 7.13
N HIS A 179 -3.89 4.03 6.82
CA HIS A 179 -4.87 3.89 5.76
C HIS A 179 -4.75 5.02 4.74
N CYS A 180 -4.57 4.67 3.47
CA CYS A 180 -4.91 5.55 2.36
C CYS A 180 -6.44 5.61 2.25
N VAL A 181 -6.97 6.75 1.87
CA VAL A 181 -8.38 6.90 1.49
C VAL A 181 -8.52 6.57 0.02
N GLY A 182 -9.41 5.61 -0.30
CA GLY A 182 -9.75 5.28 -1.68
C GLY A 182 -11.06 5.93 -2.13
N ASN A 183 -11.35 5.84 -3.41
CA ASN A 183 -12.54 6.46 -3.99
C ASN A 183 -13.85 5.81 -3.54
N HIS A 184 -13.84 4.53 -3.20
CA HIS A 184 -14.99 3.84 -2.63
C HIS A 184 -15.23 4.22 -1.17
N ASP A 185 -14.18 4.53 -0.40
CA ASP A 185 -14.29 5.02 0.97
C ASP A 185 -14.96 6.40 1.03
N CYS A 186 -14.82 7.22 -0.03
CA CYS A 186 -15.38 8.59 -0.13
C CYS A 186 -16.91 8.63 -0.30
N ASN A 187 -17.61 7.52 -0.17
CA ASN A 187 -19.06 7.53 0.02
C ASN A 187 -19.48 8.03 1.42
N LEU A 188 -18.52 8.21 2.31
CA LEU A 188 -18.62 8.90 3.58
C LEU A 188 -17.75 10.16 3.58
N PRO A 189 -18.02 11.16 4.44
CA PRO A 189 -17.14 12.29 4.61
C PRO A 189 -15.71 11.83 4.93
N ARG A 190 -14.72 12.42 4.27
CA ARG A 190 -13.28 12.03 4.41
C ARG A 190 -12.80 12.10 5.85
N GLU A 191 -13.20 13.13 6.59
CA GLU A 191 -12.88 13.30 8.01
C GLU A 191 -13.46 12.17 8.86
N GLU A 192 -14.72 11.77 8.60
CA GLU A 192 -15.38 10.66 9.29
C GLU A 192 -14.61 9.35 9.06
N VAL A 193 -14.19 9.08 7.82
CA VAL A 193 -13.41 7.89 7.47
C VAL A 193 -12.06 7.89 8.18
N CYS A 194 -11.33 9.00 8.13
CA CYS A 194 -9.99 9.12 8.74
C CYS A 194 -10.03 9.00 10.26
N GLU A 195 -11.02 9.63 10.91
CA GLU A 195 -11.24 9.51 12.35
C GLU A 195 -11.60 8.06 12.73
N PHE A 196 -12.53 7.47 12.00
CA PHE A 196 -12.99 6.12 12.27
C PHE A 196 -11.87 5.07 12.10
N LEU A 197 -11.02 5.20 11.09
CA LEU A 197 -9.88 4.32 10.84
C LEU A 197 -8.72 4.59 11.80
N GLY A 198 -8.67 5.74 12.45
CA GLY A 198 -7.65 6.10 13.43
C GLY A 198 -6.34 6.53 12.80
N ASN A 199 -6.38 7.14 11.61
CA ASN A 199 -5.22 7.76 11.00
C ASN A 199 -4.61 8.84 11.92
N PRO A 200 -3.29 9.06 11.86
CA PRO A 200 -2.64 10.11 12.63
C PRO A 200 -3.34 11.47 12.45
N ARG A 201 -3.77 12.09 13.57
CA ARG A 201 -4.51 13.35 13.59
C ARG A 201 -5.82 13.35 12.77
N SER A 202 -6.38 12.16 12.53
CA SER A 202 -7.54 11.99 11.65
C SER A 202 -7.34 12.59 10.25
N ALA A 203 -6.09 12.55 9.75
CA ALA A 203 -5.73 13.13 8.46
C ALA A 203 -5.81 12.10 7.33
N ALA A 204 -6.16 12.57 6.13
CA ALA A 204 -6.14 11.76 4.93
C ALA A 204 -4.72 11.62 4.32
N TYR A 205 -3.85 12.60 4.57
CA TYR A 205 -2.43 12.52 4.22
C TYR A 205 -1.54 12.89 5.41
N PHE A 206 -0.44 12.17 5.59
CA PHE A 206 0.46 12.33 6.73
C PHE A 206 1.79 11.64 6.51
N GLY A 207 2.79 11.98 7.34
CA GLY A 207 4.08 11.32 7.38
C GLY A 207 4.33 10.63 8.72
N VAL A 208 4.93 9.44 8.70
CA VAL A 208 5.36 8.71 9.89
C VAL A 208 6.78 8.21 9.75
N LYS A 209 7.52 8.18 10.87
CA LYS A 209 8.86 7.60 10.93
C LYS A 209 8.77 6.08 10.94
N LEU A 210 9.59 5.46 10.12
CA LEU A 210 9.84 4.02 10.13
C LEU A 210 11.22 3.73 10.75
N PRO A 211 11.51 2.46 11.10
CA PRO A 211 12.84 2.10 11.63
C PRO A 211 13.97 2.41 10.65
N ARG A 212 15.18 2.51 11.19
CA ARG A 212 16.43 2.56 10.41
C ARG A 212 16.56 3.74 9.43
N GLY A 213 16.01 4.90 9.75
CA GLY A 213 16.09 6.10 8.91
C GLY A 213 15.17 6.06 7.68
N TRP A 214 14.08 5.31 7.76
CA TRP A 214 13.03 5.35 6.76
C TRP A 214 11.84 6.20 7.22
N ARG A 215 11.07 6.66 6.25
CA ARG A 215 9.83 7.42 6.43
C ARG A 215 8.76 6.87 5.50
N LEU A 216 7.54 6.76 5.99
CA LEU A 216 6.35 6.53 5.17
C LEU A 216 5.60 7.85 5.01
N LEU A 217 5.28 8.22 3.78
CA LEU A 217 4.35 9.29 3.44
C LEU A 217 3.10 8.65 2.87
N VAL A 218 1.95 8.94 3.46
CA VAL A 218 0.63 8.53 2.96
C VAL A 218 0.00 9.73 2.29
N LEU A 219 -0.49 9.56 1.04
CA LEU A 219 -1.10 10.62 0.24
C LEU A 219 -2.59 10.34 0.02
N ASP A 220 -3.37 11.40 -0.02
CA ASP A 220 -4.77 11.38 -0.45
C ASP A 220 -4.87 11.75 -1.93
N THR A 221 -4.98 10.76 -2.78
CA THR A 221 -5.18 10.96 -4.22
C THR A 221 -6.64 11.19 -4.62
N THR A 222 -7.54 11.32 -3.65
CA THR A 222 -8.96 11.65 -3.90
C THR A 222 -9.28 13.14 -3.67
N GLU A 223 -8.30 13.93 -3.15
CA GLU A 223 -8.50 15.27 -2.61
C GLU A 223 -9.14 16.26 -3.60
N VAL A 224 -8.75 16.25 -4.87
CA VAL A 224 -9.27 17.23 -5.86
C VAL A 224 -10.44 16.69 -6.69
N ASN A 225 -11.02 15.55 -6.35
CA ASN A 225 -12.18 15.08 -7.08
C ASN A 225 -13.46 15.73 -6.55
N PRO A 226 -14.13 16.60 -7.35
CA PRO A 226 -15.32 17.35 -6.91
C PRO A 226 -16.48 16.44 -6.49
N ARG A 227 -16.47 15.19 -6.95
CA ARG A 227 -17.47 14.20 -6.61
C ARG A 227 -17.43 13.77 -5.16
N TYR A 228 -16.26 13.84 -4.52
CA TYR A 228 -16.03 13.38 -3.15
C TYR A 228 -16.11 14.53 -2.13
N GLU A 229 -16.37 15.75 -2.62
CA GLU A 229 -16.52 16.94 -1.79
C GLU A 229 -17.98 17.25 -1.43
N THR A 230 -18.17 18.02 -0.38
CA THR A 230 -19.51 18.47 0.02
C THR A 230 -20.13 19.32 -1.09
N PRO A 231 -21.34 19.00 -1.56
CA PRO A 231 -21.99 19.76 -2.62
C PRO A 231 -22.14 21.26 -2.25
N GLY A 232 -21.70 22.12 -3.19
CA GLY A 232 -21.71 23.59 -3.03
C GLY A 232 -20.57 24.15 -2.20
N SER A 233 -19.62 23.31 -1.75
CA SER A 233 -18.43 23.77 -1.02
C SER A 233 -17.39 24.42 -1.94
N GLU A 234 -16.50 25.22 -1.35
CA GLU A 234 -15.34 25.79 -2.05
C GLU A 234 -14.42 24.68 -2.59
N ALA A 235 -14.26 23.59 -1.84
CA ALA A 235 -13.47 22.44 -2.25
C ALA A 235 -14.06 21.76 -3.51
N GLN A 236 -15.39 21.63 -3.59
CA GLN A 236 -16.05 21.13 -4.81
C GLN A 236 -15.80 22.06 -6.00
N ALA A 237 -15.98 23.37 -5.84
CA ALA A 237 -15.75 24.36 -6.91
C ALA A 237 -14.28 24.33 -7.39
N LEU A 238 -13.31 24.17 -6.49
CA LEU A 238 -11.90 24.02 -6.83
C LEU A 238 -11.67 22.74 -7.64
N GLY A 239 -12.24 21.63 -7.23
CA GLY A 239 -12.16 20.36 -7.95
C GLY A 239 -12.79 20.43 -9.34
N GLU A 240 -13.94 21.11 -9.50
CA GLU A 240 -14.57 21.32 -10.81
C GLU A 240 -13.69 22.16 -11.74
N ALA A 241 -13.07 23.22 -11.22
CA ALA A 241 -12.12 24.04 -11.97
C ALA A 241 -10.89 23.21 -12.40
N TYR A 242 -10.38 22.36 -11.51
CA TYR A 242 -9.28 21.43 -11.82
C TYR A 242 -9.66 20.47 -12.96
N VAL A 243 -10.81 19.79 -12.86
CA VAL A 243 -11.30 18.86 -13.89
C VAL A 243 -11.47 19.57 -15.23
N LYS A 244 -12.04 20.78 -15.23
CA LYS A 244 -12.24 21.58 -16.44
C LYS A 244 -10.89 21.93 -17.09
N SER A 245 -9.93 22.40 -16.32
CA SER A 245 -8.58 22.73 -16.79
C SER A 245 -7.88 21.49 -17.35
N ALA A 246 -7.85 20.40 -16.58
CA ALA A 246 -7.18 19.17 -16.98
C ALA A 246 -7.77 18.54 -18.25
N LYS A 247 -9.10 18.61 -18.45
CA LYS A 247 -9.77 18.12 -19.66
C LYS A 247 -9.50 18.96 -20.90
N SER A 248 -9.10 20.20 -20.75
CA SER A 248 -8.71 21.06 -21.90
C SER A 248 -7.33 20.72 -22.47
N GLU A 249 -6.53 19.94 -21.74
CA GLU A 249 -5.23 19.47 -22.18
C GLU A 249 -5.35 18.23 -23.10
N PRO A 250 -4.39 17.99 -24.01
CA PRO A 250 -4.35 16.77 -24.81
C PRO A 250 -4.38 15.50 -23.93
N GLY A 251 -5.29 14.58 -24.23
CA GLY A 251 -5.46 13.33 -23.44
C GLY A 251 -6.11 13.52 -22.06
N GLY A 252 -6.54 14.75 -21.72
CA GLY A 252 -7.11 15.06 -20.41
C GLY A 252 -8.37 14.28 -20.09
N SER A 253 -9.27 14.06 -21.07
CA SER A 253 -10.50 13.28 -20.87
C SER A 253 -10.26 11.80 -20.60
N GLU A 254 -9.14 11.24 -21.08
CA GLU A 254 -8.75 9.86 -20.77
C GLU A 254 -8.13 9.76 -19.37
N ARG A 255 -7.44 10.81 -18.95
CA ARG A 255 -6.74 10.91 -17.68
C ARG A 255 -7.68 11.18 -16.50
N VAL A 256 -8.62 12.11 -16.68
CA VAL A 256 -9.53 12.57 -15.63
C VAL A 256 -10.80 11.73 -15.66
N LYS A 257 -10.76 10.58 -14.98
CA LYS A 257 -11.92 9.68 -14.85
C LYS A 257 -12.70 9.99 -13.54
N PRO A 258 -14.02 9.75 -13.51
CA PRO A 258 -14.85 10.06 -12.33
C PRO A 258 -14.42 9.37 -11.04
N TRP A 259 -13.80 8.21 -11.16
CA TRP A 259 -13.31 7.39 -10.03
C TRP A 259 -11.88 7.72 -9.60
N GLY A 260 -11.16 8.53 -10.34
CA GLY A 260 -9.82 8.98 -10.00
C GLY A 260 -9.79 10.19 -9.09
N GLY A 261 -8.65 10.83 -9.04
CA GLY A 261 -8.40 12.07 -8.30
C GLY A 261 -6.93 12.43 -8.38
N GLY A 262 -6.52 13.46 -7.66
CA GLY A 262 -5.16 13.96 -7.61
C GLY A 262 -4.89 14.72 -6.32
N LEU A 263 -3.72 15.34 -6.21
CA LEU A 263 -3.31 16.13 -5.07
C LEU A 263 -3.72 17.61 -5.25
N GLY A 264 -4.28 18.18 -4.19
CA GLY A 264 -4.50 19.61 -4.12
C GLY A 264 -3.20 20.38 -3.87
N PRO A 265 -3.21 21.72 -4.11
CA PRO A 265 -2.00 22.52 -3.98
C PRO A 265 -1.44 22.57 -2.55
N THR A 266 -2.29 22.40 -1.54
CA THR A 266 -1.85 22.36 -0.13
C THR A 266 -1.13 21.07 0.18
N GLN A 267 -1.65 19.94 -0.24
CA GLN A 267 -1.01 18.64 -0.07
C GLN A 267 0.29 18.55 -0.89
N THR A 268 0.31 19.09 -2.11
CA THR A 268 1.51 19.13 -2.94
C THR A 268 2.64 19.88 -2.24
N ARG A 269 2.38 21.08 -1.71
CA ARG A 269 3.39 21.84 -0.93
C ARG A 269 3.81 21.10 0.34
N TRP A 270 2.89 20.43 1.02
CA TRP A 270 3.21 19.60 2.17
C TRP A 270 4.14 18.44 1.78
N LEU A 271 3.86 17.77 0.66
CA LEU A 271 4.71 16.70 0.14
C LEU A 271 6.12 17.20 -0.17
N GLU A 272 6.25 18.36 -0.85
CA GLU A 272 7.53 19.00 -1.13
C GLU A 272 8.34 19.22 0.16
N ASN A 273 7.70 19.81 1.19
CA ASN A 273 8.32 20.06 2.48
C ASN A 273 8.74 18.76 3.20
N GLU A 274 7.91 17.71 3.18
CA GLU A 274 8.25 16.42 3.79
C GLU A 274 9.45 15.75 3.10
N LEU A 275 9.53 15.86 1.77
CA LEU A 275 10.65 15.33 1.00
C LEU A 275 11.95 16.12 1.23
N GLU A 276 11.86 17.44 1.42
CA GLU A 276 12.99 18.28 1.80
C GLU A 276 13.50 17.91 3.18
N LEU A 277 12.62 17.82 4.18
CA LEU A 277 12.94 17.37 5.52
C LEU A 277 13.54 15.95 5.54
N ALA A 278 13.03 15.04 4.73
CA ALA A 278 13.58 13.69 4.61
C ALA A 278 15.01 13.71 4.02
N THR A 279 15.24 14.58 3.03
CA THR A 279 16.57 14.77 2.43
C THR A 279 17.58 15.32 3.44
N GLU A 280 17.21 16.39 4.17
CA GLU A 280 18.03 16.98 5.22
C GLU A 280 18.40 15.98 6.32
N ARG A 281 17.47 15.09 6.66
CA ARG A 281 17.64 14.05 7.70
C ARG A 281 18.30 12.77 7.18
N ASN A 282 18.64 12.72 5.89
CA ASN A 282 19.15 11.53 5.22
C ASN A 282 18.23 10.30 5.44
N GLU A 283 16.91 10.52 5.43
CA GLU A 283 15.90 9.48 5.51
C GLU A 283 15.60 8.92 4.11
N LYS A 284 15.26 7.63 4.03
CA LYS A 284 14.73 7.00 2.83
C LYS A 284 13.19 7.00 2.90
N VAL A 285 12.52 7.24 1.77
CA VAL A 285 11.08 7.45 1.74
C VAL A 285 10.38 6.34 0.96
N ILE A 286 9.33 5.79 1.57
CA ILE A 286 8.28 5.01 0.92
C ILE A 286 7.04 5.91 0.85
N VAL A 287 6.39 5.96 -0.31
CA VAL A 287 5.14 6.71 -0.50
C VAL A 287 4.01 5.71 -0.72
N ALA A 288 2.91 5.87 0.02
CA ALA A 288 1.70 5.08 -0.15
C ALA A 288 0.54 5.98 -0.60
N SER A 289 -0.24 5.53 -1.54
CA SER A 289 -1.42 6.23 -2.06
C SER A 289 -2.48 5.24 -2.50
N HIS A 290 -3.70 5.70 -2.78
CA HIS A 290 -4.68 4.84 -3.40
C HIS A 290 -4.47 4.74 -4.91
N CYS A 291 -4.56 5.84 -5.66
CA CYS A 291 -4.25 5.82 -7.09
C CYS A 291 -2.73 5.78 -7.34
N ALA A 292 -2.29 5.05 -8.37
CA ALA A 292 -0.89 4.97 -8.75
C ALA A 292 -0.31 6.36 -9.10
N LEU A 293 0.87 6.68 -8.55
CA LEU A 293 1.54 7.98 -8.74
C LEU A 293 2.36 8.05 -10.03
N SER A 294 2.34 7.02 -10.84
CA SER A 294 2.96 6.99 -12.17
C SER A 294 2.08 6.20 -13.14
N ARG A 295 1.93 6.74 -14.35
CA ARG A 295 1.17 6.06 -15.43
C ARG A 295 1.81 4.75 -15.88
N THR A 296 3.09 4.53 -15.56
CA THR A 296 3.79 3.29 -15.91
C THR A 296 3.41 2.12 -15.04
N ALA A 297 2.75 2.37 -13.90
CA ALA A 297 2.37 1.36 -12.92
C ALA A 297 0.87 1.05 -12.88
N ALA A 298 0.08 1.60 -13.81
CA ALA A 298 -1.35 1.38 -13.88
C ALA A 298 -1.86 1.43 -15.32
N ARG A 299 -3.02 0.88 -15.57
CA ARG A 299 -3.75 0.99 -16.85
C ARG A 299 -4.15 2.45 -17.12
N PRO A 300 -4.40 2.83 -18.38
CA PRO A 300 -4.90 4.16 -18.72
C PRO A 300 -6.14 4.55 -17.90
N GLY A 301 -6.12 5.75 -17.30
CA GLY A 301 -7.21 6.27 -16.47
C GLY A 301 -7.28 5.73 -15.04
N MET A 302 -6.33 4.87 -14.62
CA MET A 302 -6.26 4.30 -13.27
C MET A 302 -5.13 4.88 -12.40
N SER A 303 -4.32 5.79 -12.94
CA SER A 303 -3.35 6.58 -12.17
C SER A 303 -3.99 7.87 -11.64
N ALA A 304 -3.33 8.51 -10.67
CA ALA A 304 -3.68 9.87 -10.25
C ALA A 304 -3.75 10.82 -11.46
N TRP A 305 -4.65 11.79 -11.43
CA TRP A 305 -4.87 12.72 -12.53
C TRP A 305 -3.62 13.54 -12.86
N ASP A 306 -2.83 13.86 -11.85
CA ASP A 306 -1.59 14.61 -11.87
C ASP A 306 -0.33 13.72 -11.73
N ALA A 307 -0.44 12.44 -12.05
CA ALA A 307 0.63 11.45 -11.88
C ALA A 307 1.96 11.87 -12.54
N ASP A 308 1.92 12.60 -13.68
CA ASP A 308 3.15 13.06 -14.34
C ASP A 308 3.87 14.12 -13.51
N ALA A 309 3.13 15.09 -12.94
CA ALA A 309 3.69 16.13 -12.08
C ALA A 309 4.20 15.53 -10.75
N ILE A 310 3.40 14.65 -10.14
CA ILE A 310 3.78 13.98 -8.90
C ILE A 310 5.03 13.12 -9.11
N SER A 311 5.06 12.29 -10.16
CA SER A 311 6.22 11.43 -10.42
C SER A 311 7.48 12.25 -10.72
N ALA A 312 7.37 13.36 -11.42
CA ALA A 312 8.51 14.27 -11.64
C ALA A 312 9.04 14.85 -10.32
N LEU A 313 8.15 15.27 -9.41
CA LEU A 313 8.51 15.74 -8.08
C LEU A 313 9.23 14.65 -7.26
N LEU A 314 8.72 13.41 -7.25
CA LEU A 314 9.30 12.29 -6.54
C LEU A 314 10.67 11.87 -7.10
N GLU A 315 10.81 11.84 -8.43
CA GLU A 315 12.08 11.52 -9.10
C GLU A 315 13.17 12.59 -8.87
N ALA A 316 12.77 13.84 -8.64
CA ALA A 316 13.71 14.91 -8.31
C ALA A 316 14.37 14.74 -6.92
N ARG A 317 13.84 13.89 -6.05
CA ARG A 317 14.30 13.68 -4.66
C ARG A 317 14.92 12.30 -4.48
N GLU A 318 16.24 12.25 -4.21
CA GLU A 318 16.97 10.97 -4.04
C GLU A 318 16.51 10.14 -2.84
N CYS A 319 15.87 10.76 -1.87
CA CYS A 319 15.34 10.07 -0.70
C CYS A 319 14.20 9.10 -1.06
N VAL A 320 13.41 9.35 -2.11
CA VAL A 320 12.28 8.50 -2.52
C VAL A 320 12.79 7.22 -3.17
N LYS A 321 12.30 6.07 -2.70
CA LYS A 321 12.73 4.75 -3.17
C LYS A 321 11.61 3.97 -3.82
N VAL A 322 10.44 3.89 -3.18
CA VAL A 322 9.31 3.07 -3.62
C VAL A 322 8.01 3.82 -3.39
N CYS A 323 7.13 3.76 -4.37
CA CYS A 323 5.72 4.15 -4.26
C CYS A 323 4.85 2.88 -4.36
N VAL A 324 3.88 2.74 -3.46
CA VAL A 324 2.92 1.63 -3.46
C VAL A 324 1.50 2.16 -3.56
N ALA A 325 0.66 1.51 -4.35
CA ALA A 325 -0.71 1.92 -4.62
C ALA A 325 -1.66 0.73 -4.75
N GLY A 326 -2.97 1.01 -4.74
CA GLY A 326 -4.07 0.13 -5.09
C GLY A 326 -4.80 0.62 -6.33
N HIS A 327 -6.14 0.65 -6.30
CA HIS A 327 -7.04 1.20 -7.30
C HIS A 327 -7.11 0.42 -8.62
N ASP A 328 -6.00 0.10 -9.24
CA ASP A 328 -5.97 -0.69 -10.46
C ASP A 328 -5.88 -2.18 -10.13
N HIS A 329 -7.03 -2.82 -10.01
CA HIS A 329 -7.21 -4.16 -9.46
C HIS A 329 -6.29 -5.26 -10.02
N PRO A 330 -5.92 -5.27 -11.34
CA PRO A 330 -4.96 -6.23 -11.86
C PRO A 330 -3.52 -6.01 -11.38
N GLY A 331 -3.29 -4.94 -10.61
CA GLY A 331 -1.95 -4.56 -10.20
C GLY A 331 -1.07 -4.03 -11.34
N GLY A 332 0.13 -3.61 -10.99
CA GLY A 332 1.07 -3.09 -11.98
C GLY A 332 2.43 -2.76 -11.40
N TYR A 333 3.37 -2.53 -12.30
CA TYR A 333 4.69 -2.06 -11.96
C TYR A 333 5.25 -1.18 -13.07
N GLY A 334 5.99 -0.15 -12.69
CA GLY A 334 6.71 0.68 -13.65
C GLY A 334 7.78 1.55 -13.01
N ARG A 335 8.58 2.16 -13.88
CA ARG A 335 9.51 3.24 -13.57
C ARG A 335 9.32 4.33 -14.61
N THR A 336 9.43 5.59 -14.20
CA THR A 336 9.36 6.71 -15.13
C THR A 336 10.55 6.71 -16.08
N LEU A 337 10.40 7.31 -17.24
CA LEU A 337 11.52 7.62 -18.13
C LEU A 337 11.94 9.06 -17.88
N VAL A 338 13.14 9.28 -17.38
CA VAL A 338 13.72 10.58 -17.09
C VAL A 338 14.86 10.88 -18.07
N PRO A 339 15.18 12.14 -18.37
CA PRO A 339 16.37 12.48 -19.12
C PRO A 339 17.63 11.95 -18.42
N ASP A 340 18.62 11.52 -19.19
CA ASP A 340 19.96 11.25 -18.65
C ASP A 340 20.64 12.56 -18.21
N ARG A 341 21.86 12.47 -17.64
CA ARG A 341 22.60 13.65 -17.16
C ARG A 341 22.91 14.66 -18.26
N GLU A 342 23.00 14.20 -19.51
CA GLU A 342 23.32 15.02 -20.68
C GLU A 342 22.07 15.51 -21.40
N GLY A 343 20.88 15.00 -21.03
CA GLY A 343 19.61 15.32 -21.67
C GLY A 343 19.48 14.74 -23.08
N THR A 344 20.40 13.89 -23.50
CA THR A 344 20.47 13.35 -24.87
C THR A 344 19.63 12.08 -25.02
N HIS A 345 19.47 11.29 -23.95
CA HIS A 345 18.72 10.05 -23.93
C HIS A 345 17.78 9.99 -22.74
N ARG A 346 16.82 9.07 -22.78
CA ARG A 346 15.96 8.79 -21.64
C ARG A 346 16.42 7.51 -20.96
N THR A 347 16.47 7.53 -19.64
CA THR A 347 16.81 6.38 -18.79
C THR A 347 15.70 6.13 -17.80
N PHE A 348 15.71 4.95 -17.18
CA PHE A 348 14.74 4.66 -16.12
C PHE A 348 15.03 5.52 -14.88
N GLY A 349 13.98 6.14 -14.36
CA GLY A 349 13.99 6.87 -13.09
C GLY A 349 14.41 5.97 -11.93
N ARG A 350 14.63 6.57 -10.76
CA ARG A 350 15.11 5.86 -9.57
C ARG A 350 13.99 5.26 -8.73
N VAL A 351 12.79 5.82 -8.83
CA VAL A 351 11.65 5.43 -8.02
C VAL A 351 10.97 4.20 -8.63
N HIS A 352 10.67 3.22 -7.81
CA HIS A 352 9.86 2.07 -8.16
C HIS A 352 8.40 2.35 -7.84
N TYR A 353 7.50 2.20 -8.82
CA TYR A 353 6.06 2.35 -8.65
C TYR A 353 5.41 0.99 -8.74
N VAL A 354 4.73 0.57 -7.68
CA VAL A 354 4.07 -0.74 -7.54
C VAL A 354 2.60 -0.52 -7.25
N THR A 355 1.73 -1.10 -8.05
CA THR A 355 0.29 -1.19 -7.76
C THR A 355 -0.02 -2.62 -7.37
N LEU A 356 -0.63 -2.83 -6.21
CA LEU A 356 -1.00 -4.16 -5.72
C LEU A 356 -2.28 -4.65 -6.40
N GLU A 357 -2.35 -5.94 -6.60
CA GLU A 357 -3.53 -6.65 -7.04
C GLU A 357 -4.62 -6.63 -5.95
N ALA A 358 -5.86 -6.33 -6.33
CA ALA A 358 -6.98 -6.16 -5.41
C ALA A 358 -7.33 -7.43 -4.62
N MET A 359 -7.57 -7.27 -3.33
CA MET A 359 -8.05 -8.36 -2.47
C MET A 359 -9.46 -8.84 -2.87
N LEU A 360 -10.32 -7.90 -3.27
CA LEU A 360 -11.70 -8.17 -3.70
C LEU A 360 -11.80 -9.22 -4.80
N GLU A 361 -10.90 -9.17 -5.78
CA GLU A 361 -10.93 -10.01 -6.98
C GLU A 361 -10.05 -11.25 -6.89
N ALA A 362 -9.45 -11.53 -5.74
CA ALA A 362 -8.72 -12.77 -5.55
C ALA A 362 -9.61 -13.99 -5.87
N PRO A 363 -9.06 -15.08 -6.42
CA PRO A 363 -9.84 -16.29 -6.73
C PRO A 363 -10.61 -16.83 -5.52
N GLU A 364 -11.61 -17.65 -5.77
CA GLU A 364 -12.36 -18.32 -4.71
C GLU A 364 -11.42 -19.13 -3.82
N GLY A 365 -11.60 -19.00 -2.48
CA GLY A 365 -10.68 -19.60 -1.49
C GLY A 365 -9.29 -18.97 -1.41
N GLY A 366 -8.96 -18.02 -2.32
CA GLY A 366 -7.69 -17.30 -2.34
C GLY A 366 -7.73 -15.96 -1.61
N THR A 367 -6.59 -15.27 -1.63
CA THR A 367 -6.41 -13.92 -1.08
C THR A 367 -5.46 -13.12 -1.96
N SER A 368 -5.28 -11.81 -1.68
CA SER A 368 -4.28 -10.95 -2.31
C SER A 368 -3.76 -9.95 -1.28
N TYR A 369 -2.48 -10.05 -0.93
CA TYR A 369 -1.75 -9.10 -0.07
C TYR A 369 -0.26 -9.28 -0.25
N ALA A 370 0.56 -8.41 0.34
CA ALA A 370 2.01 -8.55 0.30
C ALA A 370 2.66 -8.27 1.65
N VAL A 371 3.85 -8.85 1.86
CA VAL A 371 4.81 -8.43 2.89
C VAL A 371 5.97 -7.74 2.19
N MET A 372 6.13 -6.45 2.43
CA MET A 372 7.28 -5.69 1.95
C MET A 372 8.43 -5.84 2.95
N GLU A 373 9.50 -6.46 2.53
CA GLU A 373 10.75 -6.58 3.29
C GLU A 373 11.72 -5.49 2.85
N VAL A 374 12.18 -4.70 3.80
CA VAL A 374 13.08 -3.56 3.54
C VAL A 374 14.49 -3.94 3.94
N PHE A 375 15.44 -3.80 3.02
CA PHE A 375 16.87 -4.04 3.21
C PHE A 375 17.65 -2.75 2.93
N ASP A 376 18.96 -2.76 3.13
CA ASP A 376 19.81 -1.57 2.91
C ASP A 376 19.81 -1.08 1.47
N HIS A 377 19.80 -2.01 0.50
CA HIS A 377 19.99 -1.72 -0.92
C HIS A 377 18.82 -2.15 -1.81
N GLU A 378 17.84 -2.81 -1.24
CA GLU A 378 16.68 -3.30 -1.97
C GLU A 378 15.43 -3.32 -1.09
N VAL A 379 14.29 -3.39 -1.75
CA VAL A 379 12.99 -3.68 -1.16
C VAL A 379 12.43 -4.91 -1.88
N VAL A 380 11.98 -5.89 -1.12
CA VAL A 380 11.34 -7.09 -1.68
C VAL A 380 9.87 -7.08 -1.30
N VAL A 381 9.01 -6.99 -2.30
CA VAL A 381 7.56 -7.17 -2.15
C VAL A 381 7.27 -8.65 -2.30
N LYS A 382 6.95 -9.34 -1.22
CA LYS A 382 6.53 -10.76 -1.22
C LYS A 382 5.02 -10.83 -1.33
N GLY A 383 4.53 -11.09 -2.52
CA GLY A 383 3.11 -11.28 -2.78
C GLY A 383 2.62 -12.63 -2.24
N VAL A 384 1.38 -12.65 -1.79
CA VAL A 384 0.68 -13.84 -1.32
C VAL A 384 -0.65 -13.95 -2.06
N GLY A 385 -1.00 -15.16 -2.50
CA GLY A 385 -2.19 -15.41 -3.30
C GLY A 385 -2.07 -14.78 -4.69
N ALA A 386 -3.00 -13.89 -5.05
CA ALA A 386 -3.00 -13.23 -6.35
C ALA A 386 -1.96 -12.10 -6.48
N CYS A 387 -1.33 -11.69 -5.38
CA CYS A 387 -0.38 -10.59 -5.39
C CYS A 387 0.99 -11.02 -5.93
N THR A 388 1.55 -10.28 -6.87
CA THR A 388 2.83 -10.56 -7.53
C THR A 388 4.02 -10.19 -6.64
N SER A 389 4.99 -11.09 -6.53
CA SER A 389 6.27 -10.81 -5.85
C SER A 389 7.22 -10.02 -6.74
N ARG A 390 7.99 -9.09 -6.12
CA ARG A 390 8.94 -8.21 -6.84
C ARG A 390 10.16 -7.91 -5.98
N ARG A 391 11.34 -7.87 -6.61
CA ARG A 391 12.57 -7.42 -5.98
C ARG A 391 12.99 -6.07 -6.60
N LEU A 392 13.13 -5.04 -5.79
CA LEU A 392 13.32 -3.65 -6.19
C LEU A 392 14.66 -3.14 -5.67
N ARG A 393 15.62 -2.88 -6.54
CA ARG A 393 16.93 -2.33 -6.15
C ARG A 393 16.82 -0.83 -5.90
N THR A 394 17.10 -0.40 -4.68
CA THR A 394 16.93 1.00 -4.22
C THR A 394 18.22 1.81 -4.16
N SER A 395 19.38 1.19 -4.44
CA SER A 395 20.66 1.87 -4.59
C SER A 395 21.49 1.25 -5.70
N LYS A 396 22.34 2.05 -6.35
CA LYS A 396 23.40 1.50 -7.18
C LYS A 396 24.33 0.70 -6.26
N ARG A 397 24.69 -0.53 -6.61
CA ARG A 397 25.76 -1.26 -5.93
C ARG A 397 26.99 -0.34 -5.93
N GLY A 398 27.43 0.09 -4.74
CA GLY A 398 28.76 0.65 -4.59
C GLY A 398 29.72 -0.44 -5.06
N VAL A 399 30.71 -0.08 -5.86
CA VAL A 399 31.83 -0.95 -6.14
C VAL A 399 32.48 -1.23 -4.79
N PHE A 400 32.21 -2.41 -4.22
CA PHE A 400 32.91 -2.89 -3.05
C PHE A 400 34.38 -3.13 -3.48
N THR A 401 35.22 -2.14 -3.25
CA THR A 401 36.67 -2.31 -3.31
C THR A 401 37.07 -3.04 -2.03
N GLY A 402 37.08 -4.35 -2.09
CA GLY A 402 37.61 -5.18 -1.01
C GLY A 402 36.68 -6.31 -0.59
N VAL A 403 37.00 -7.49 -1.03
CA VAL A 403 36.39 -8.81 -0.89
C VAL A 403 35.49 -9.14 -2.08
N ALA A 404 35.92 -10.17 -2.85
CA ALA A 404 35.23 -10.72 -4.00
C ALA A 404 33.75 -10.91 -3.70
N SER A 405 32.91 -10.23 -4.46
CA SER A 405 31.49 -10.14 -4.23
C SER A 405 30.85 -11.52 -4.29
N PHE A 406 30.18 -11.88 -3.21
CA PHE A 406 29.35 -13.09 -3.11
C PHE A 406 28.30 -13.18 -4.23
N GLY A 407 27.97 -12.06 -4.87
CA GLY A 407 27.00 -11.95 -5.96
C GLY A 407 27.50 -12.40 -7.34
N GLU A 408 28.81 -12.40 -7.61
CA GLU A 408 29.36 -12.98 -8.84
C GLU A 408 29.25 -14.51 -8.82
N ARG A 409 29.40 -15.14 -7.65
CA ARG A 409 29.19 -16.60 -7.50
C ARG A 409 27.71 -17.00 -7.54
N MET A 410 26.77 -16.09 -7.30
CA MET A 410 25.33 -16.37 -7.41
C MET A 410 24.83 -16.25 -8.84
N GLY A 411 25.41 -15.38 -9.67
CA GLY A 411 25.17 -15.38 -11.12
C GLY A 411 25.53 -16.72 -11.74
N ASP A 412 26.68 -17.23 -11.40
CA ASP A 412 27.17 -18.53 -11.91
C ASP A 412 26.29 -19.72 -11.47
N VAL A 413 25.73 -19.67 -10.24
CA VAL A 413 24.82 -20.71 -9.72
C VAL A 413 23.44 -20.67 -10.38
N VAL A 414 22.91 -19.46 -10.67
CA VAL A 414 21.63 -19.31 -11.38
C VAL A 414 21.76 -19.75 -12.85
N ASP A 415 22.88 -19.44 -13.49
CA ASP A 415 23.17 -19.91 -14.84
C ASP A 415 23.41 -21.44 -14.91
N GLU A 416 23.99 -22.05 -13.87
CA GLU A 416 24.15 -23.49 -13.75
C GLU A 416 22.82 -24.22 -13.48
N ILE A 417 21.91 -23.64 -12.70
CA ILE A 417 20.55 -24.18 -12.50
C ILE A 417 19.72 -24.08 -13.78
N ASN A 418 19.83 -22.97 -14.51
CA ASN A 418 19.12 -22.78 -15.77
C ASN A 418 19.67 -23.66 -16.89
N SER A 419 20.97 -23.94 -16.92
CA SER A 419 21.59 -24.86 -17.90
C SER A 419 21.24 -26.34 -17.64
N ASN A 420 21.08 -26.73 -16.39
CA ASN A 420 20.68 -28.09 -16.01
C ASN A 420 19.17 -28.39 -16.26
N ASN A 421 18.32 -27.37 -16.36
CA ASN A 421 16.92 -27.53 -16.74
C ASN A 421 16.66 -27.49 -18.26
N ALA A 422 17.68 -27.22 -19.10
CA ALA A 422 17.55 -27.15 -20.56
C ALA A 422 17.78 -28.49 -21.28
N GLY A 423 18.04 -29.58 -20.55
CA GLY A 423 18.40 -30.88 -21.09
C GLY A 423 17.35 -31.98 -20.89
N GLY A 424 16.14 -31.83 -21.45
CA GLY A 424 15.16 -32.92 -21.54
C GLY A 424 14.72 -33.14 -22.99
N PRO A 425 14.56 -34.39 -23.49
CA PRO A 425 14.40 -34.66 -24.89
C PRO A 425 13.03 -34.30 -25.44
N ALA A 426 13.05 -33.81 -26.67
CA ALA A 426 11.87 -33.61 -27.50
C ALA A 426 11.19 -34.96 -27.79
N GLY A 427 9.94 -35.09 -27.39
CA GLY A 427 9.03 -36.14 -27.79
C GLY A 427 7.65 -35.54 -28.00
N GLY A 428 7.23 -35.49 -29.27
CA GLY A 428 5.88 -35.00 -29.61
C GLY A 428 4.82 -36.02 -29.25
N ASP A 429 3.64 -35.51 -28.89
CA ASP A 429 2.40 -36.08 -29.43
C ASP A 429 1.24 -35.07 -29.29
N ASP A 430 0.42 -35.02 -30.32
CA ASP A 430 -0.77 -34.21 -30.45
C ASP A 430 -1.91 -34.77 -29.60
N SER A 431 -2.59 -33.92 -28.83
CA SER A 431 -4.07 -33.92 -28.69
C SER A 431 -4.57 -32.81 -27.75
N PRO A 432 -5.75 -32.22 -28.00
CA PRO A 432 -6.21 -31.00 -27.37
C PRO A 432 -7.12 -31.27 -26.18
N GLY A 433 -7.02 -30.44 -25.16
CA GLY A 433 -8.07 -30.34 -24.16
C GLY A 433 -7.60 -30.09 -22.75
N GLY A 434 -7.85 -28.91 -22.22
CA GLY A 434 -7.70 -28.65 -20.79
C GLY A 434 -7.39 -27.18 -20.48
N SER A 435 -8.42 -26.45 -20.11
CA SER A 435 -8.40 -25.03 -19.69
C SER A 435 -7.37 -24.75 -18.57
N THR A 436 -6.42 -23.88 -18.86
CA THR A 436 -5.59 -23.18 -17.87
C THR A 436 -5.65 -21.68 -18.17
N GLY A 437 -6.77 -21.03 -17.83
CA GLY A 437 -7.04 -19.65 -18.20
C GLY A 437 -6.34 -18.58 -17.38
N GLY A 438 -5.63 -18.91 -16.29
CA GLY A 438 -5.00 -17.92 -15.41
C GLY A 438 -3.55 -17.59 -15.76
N ASP A 439 -2.75 -18.59 -16.06
CA ASP A 439 -1.31 -18.41 -16.28
C ASP A 439 -0.99 -17.77 -17.64
N GLY A 440 -1.83 -17.99 -18.64
CA GLY A 440 -1.64 -17.46 -19.99
C GLY A 440 -1.75 -15.94 -20.08
N GLU A 441 -2.68 -15.33 -19.34
CA GLU A 441 -2.86 -13.86 -19.32
C GLU A 441 -1.77 -13.15 -18.51
N LEU A 442 -1.33 -13.75 -17.41
CA LEU A 442 -0.21 -13.25 -16.63
C LEU A 442 1.09 -13.29 -17.46
N ILE A 443 1.35 -14.39 -18.13
CA ILE A 443 2.51 -14.53 -19.04
C ILE A 443 2.40 -13.54 -20.20
N ALA A 444 1.24 -13.35 -20.78
CA ALA A 444 1.00 -12.38 -21.84
C ALA A 444 1.16 -10.93 -21.35
N TRP A 445 0.76 -10.62 -20.12
CA TRP A 445 0.97 -9.31 -19.51
C TRP A 445 2.46 -9.08 -19.20
N ILE A 446 3.15 -10.07 -18.59
CA ILE A 446 4.61 -10.05 -18.34
C ILE A 446 5.36 -9.80 -19.64
N ASN A 447 5.03 -10.54 -20.72
CA ASN A 447 5.69 -10.39 -22.01
C ASN A 447 5.43 -9.02 -22.66
N ARG A 448 4.20 -8.47 -22.53
CA ARG A 448 3.87 -7.12 -23.03
C ARG A 448 4.57 -6.01 -22.25
N ASN A 449 4.88 -6.22 -20.98
CA ASN A 449 5.49 -5.21 -20.11
C ASN A 449 6.98 -5.45 -19.82
N ARG A 450 7.55 -6.56 -20.28
CA ARG A 450 8.98 -6.91 -20.08
C ARG A 450 9.94 -5.83 -20.55
N GLY A 451 9.61 -5.14 -21.65
CA GLY A 451 10.38 -3.99 -22.14
C GLY A 451 10.23 -2.70 -21.32
N LYS A 452 9.24 -2.63 -20.41
CA LYS A 452 9.00 -1.50 -19.51
C LYS A 452 9.63 -1.71 -18.14
N MET A 453 10.03 -2.94 -17.83
CA MET A 453 10.73 -3.31 -16.61
C MET A 453 12.21 -3.07 -16.84
N GLY A 454 12.79 -2.09 -16.13
CA GLY A 454 14.23 -1.87 -16.20
C GLY A 454 15.02 -3.08 -15.65
N PRO A 455 16.35 -3.14 -15.88
CA PRO A 455 17.20 -4.26 -15.52
C PRO A 455 17.31 -4.53 -14.00
N ASP A 456 16.69 -3.69 -13.19
CA ASP A 456 16.77 -3.74 -11.72
C ASP A 456 15.55 -4.42 -11.06
N VAL A 457 14.67 -5.09 -11.84
CA VAL A 457 13.50 -5.79 -11.34
C VAL A 457 13.55 -7.26 -11.70
N GLU A 458 13.47 -8.09 -10.69
CA GLU A 458 13.28 -9.52 -10.81
C GLU A 458 11.87 -9.87 -10.32
N ILE A 459 11.08 -10.58 -11.14
CA ILE A 459 9.83 -11.19 -10.70
C ILE A 459 10.20 -12.56 -10.11
N VAL A 460 9.86 -12.77 -8.85
CA VAL A 460 10.23 -13.97 -8.07
C VAL A 460 9.03 -14.89 -7.96
#